data_a2c74294c16b06da0a3985b1e8bb2f7c
#
_entry.id   a2c74294c16b06da0a3985b1e8bb2f7c
#
_cell.length_a   1.000
_cell.length_b   1.000
_cell.length_c   1.000
_cell.angle_alpha   90.00
_cell.angle_beta   90.00
_cell.angle_gamma   90.00
#
_symmetry.space_group_name_H-M   'P 1'
#
loop_
_entity.id
_entity.type
_entity.pdbx_description
1 polymer ?
#
loop_
_entity_poly.entity_id
_entity_poly.type
_entity_poly.pdbx_seq_one_letter_code
_entity_poly.pdbx_strand_id
1 'polypeptide(L)'
;MTSPAEDTLATSPAEDTRVIEQDAEAYNATLVRRADLTADLASFWVRMDGPATPFEPGQYMTAGVITDGKLLQRPYSVASAPSVAGSEGYELFVRHVPIIRFTTALWRLEVGHRLRLIGPKGKFMLEPDDTRTHLYVSTGTGIAPFVSMIREGLAQGKPRKTVLLNGCSYAPELGYRSELETWQADPRYRLTYIPTVSRPTDPRNTGWSGKTGRAEQVVSEVCREQGLKPERTVVYICGNPEMILNVERSLMDRGFPEFHVKKELYWPKGKAPAGALATG
;
A
#
# COMPACT_ATOMS: atom_id res chain seq x y z
N MET A 1 3.42 28.32 -7.22
CA MET A 1 2.47 27.43 -6.47
C MET A 1 1.42 26.93 -7.45
N THR A 2 1.73 25.88 -8.21
CA THR A 2 0.79 25.26 -9.15
C THR A 2 0.00 24.20 -8.39
N SER A 3 -1.30 24.34 -8.37
CA SER A 3 -2.29 23.46 -7.75
C SER A 3 -2.17 22.02 -8.30
N PRO A 4 -2.26 20.95 -7.47
CA PRO A 4 -2.27 19.56 -7.94
C PRO A 4 -3.63 19.09 -8.49
N ALA A 5 -4.43 19.95 -9.03
CA ALA A 5 -5.82 19.67 -9.37
C ALA A 5 -6.08 19.81 -10.86
N GLU A 6 -5.64 18.82 -11.66
CA GLU A 6 -6.25 18.54 -12.98
C GLU A 6 -5.83 17.16 -13.48
N ASP A 7 -6.18 16.13 -12.69
CA ASP A 7 -6.22 14.77 -13.24
C ASP A 7 -7.67 14.49 -13.65
N THR A 8 -8.05 15.05 -14.78
CA THR A 8 -9.39 14.91 -15.36
C THR A 8 -9.63 13.43 -15.70
N LEU A 9 -10.78 12.91 -15.26
CA LEU A 9 -11.29 11.59 -15.59
C LEU A 9 -11.24 11.36 -17.10
N ALA A 10 -10.70 10.21 -17.53
CA ALA A 10 -10.77 9.81 -18.91
C ALA A 10 -12.23 9.47 -19.28
N THR A 11 -12.73 10.05 -20.36
CA THR A 11 -14.13 9.97 -20.79
C THR A 11 -14.49 8.72 -21.59
N SER A 12 -13.60 7.74 -21.72
CA SER A 12 -13.88 6.43 -22.35
C SER A 12 -12.73 5.43 -22.12
N PRO A 13 -12.98 4.11 -22.08
CA PRO A 13 -11.94 3.08 -22.11
C PRO A 13 -11.36 2.85 -23.51
N ALA A 14 -11.35 3.84 -24.39
CA ALA A 14 -10.57 3.78 -25.62
C ALA A 14 -9.10 3.62 -25.25
N GLU A 15 -8.34 2.79 -25.98
CA GLU A 15 -6.91 2.59 -25.81
C GLU A 15 -6.23 3.95 -25.67
N ASP A 16 -5.56 4.16 -24.53
CA ASP A 16 -4.84 5.40 -24.28
C ASP A 16 -3.61 5.45 -25.19
N THR A 17 -3.75 6.10 -26.33
CA THR A 17 -2.71 6.22 -27.37
C THR A 17 -1.69 7.32 -27.08
N ARG A 18 -1.81 8.01 -25.94
CA ARG A 18 -0.90 9.09 -25.57
C ARG A 18 0.54 8.61 -25.51
N VAL A 19 1.44 9.42 -26.06
CA VAL A 19 2.87 9.13 -26.05
C VAL A 19 3.43 9.37 -24.64
N ILE A 20 4.15 8.38 -24.11
CA ILE A 20 4.92 8.52 -22.88
C ILE A 20 6.32 9.01 -23.28
N GLU A 21 6.67 10.19 -22.82
CA GLU A 21 8.00 10.74 -23.05
C GLU A 21 9.04 9.95 -22.25
N GLN A 22 10.14 9.54 -22.88
CA GLN A 22 11.21 8.80 -22.20
C GLN A 22 12.47 9.63 -21.95
N ASP A 23 12.71 10.67 -22.76
CA ASP A 23 13.91 11.52 -22.70
C ASP A 23 13.68 12.82 -21.92
N ALA A 24 12.65 12.86 -21.06
CA ALA A 24 12.34 14.07 -20.32
C ALA A 24 13.42 14.39 -19.27
N GLU A 25 13.96 15.62 -19.31
CA GLU A 25 14.93 16.14 -18.34
C GLU A 25 14.47 16.03 -16.89
N ALA A 26 13.14 16.04 -16.67
CA ALA A 26 12.54 15.90 -15.34
C ALA A 26 12.66 14.48 -14.73
N TYR A 27 13.07 13.47 -15.51
CA TYR A 27 13.22 12.11 -15.03
C TYR A 27 14.56 11.91 -14.31
N ASN A 28 14.49 11.21 -13.19
CA ASN A 28 15.63 10.95 -12.31
C ASN A 28 15.67 9.52 -11.78
N ALA A 29 14.90 8.63 -12.41
CA ALA A 29 14.80 7.23 -11.97
C ALA A 29 14.44 6.31 -13.14
N THR A 30 14.71 5.02 -12.97
CA THR A 30 14.46 3.97 -13.97
C THR A 30 13.61 2.87 -13.33
N LEU A 31 12.64 2.35 -14.06
CA LEU A 31 11.92 1.11 -13.71
C LEU A 31 12.86 -0.07 -13.94
N VAL A 32 13.30 -0.72 -12.86
CA VAL A 32 14.31 -1.81 -12.95
C VAL A 32 13.69 -3.21 -12.85
N ARG A 33 12.48 -3.33 -12.30
CA ARG A 33 11.73 -4.58 -12.21
C ARG A 33 10.24 -4.31 -12.12
N ARG A 34 9.44 -5.21 -12.68
CA ARG A 34 7.98 -5.25 -12.52
C ARG A 34 7.56 -6.69 -12.25
N ALA A 35 6.59 -6.86 -11.37
CA ALA A 35 5.96 -8.15 -11.09
C ALA A 35 4.45 -7.95 -11.01
N ASP A 36 3.73 -8.53 -11.98
CA ASP A 36 2.27 -8.49 -12.03
C ASP A 36 1.69 -9.59 -11.13
N LEU A 37 0.82 -9.19 -10.20
CA LEU A 37 0.06 -10.11 -9.36
C LEU A 37 -1.26 -10.51 -10.02
N THR A 38 -1.95 -9.51 -10.60
CA THR A 38 -3.15 -9.66 -11.43
C THR A 38 -3.03 -8.76 -12.64
N ALA A 39 -4.00 -8.77 -13.55
CA ALA A 39 -4.00 -7.86 -14.71
C ALA A 39 -3.99 -6.38 -14.32
N ASP A 40 -4.45 -6.05 -13.11
CA ASP A 40 -4.59 -4.68 -12.62
C ASP A 40 -3.85 -4.40 -11.30
N LEU A 41 -2.99 -5.31 -10.83
CA LEU A 41 -2.24 -5.16 -9.58
C LEU A 41 -0.80 -5.65 -9.74
N ALA A 42 0.17 -4.77 -9.50
CA ALA A 42 1.59 -5.07 -9.71
C ALA A 42 2.51 -4.32 -8.75
N SER A 43 3.69 -4.89 -8.50
CA SER A 43 4.83 -4.22 -7.89
C SER A 43 5.77 -3.66 -8.97
N PHE A 44 6.22 -2.42 -8.77
CA PHE A 44 7.18 -1.72 -9.60
C PHE A 44 8.39 -1.35 -8.75
N TRP A 45 9.59 -1.81 -9.13
CA TRP A 45 10.84 -1.41 -8.48
C TRP A 45 11.49 -0.30 -9.29
N VAL A 46 11.65 0.84 -8.64
CA VAL A 46 12.16 2.07 -9.25
C VAL A 46 13.47 2.45 -8.58
N ARG A 47 14.54 2.57 -9.36
CA ARG A 47 15.86 2.99 -8.91
C ARG A 47 16.13 4.42 -9.32
N MET A 48 16.51 5.26 -8.36
CA MET A 48 16.92 6.63 -8.62
C MET A 48 18.30 6.66 -9.27
N ASP A 49 18.56 7.71 -10.05
CA ASP A 49 19.91 8.03 -10.52
C ASP A 49 20.76 8.47 -9.31
N GLY A 50 21.96 7.94 -9.20
CA GLY A 50 22.83 8.21 -8.07
C GLY A 50 22.45 7.43 -6.78
N PRO A 51 22.92 7.89 -5.61
CA PRO A 51 22.68 7.21 -4.34
C PRO A 51 21.20 7.18 -3.97
N ALA A 52 20.74 6.07 -3.42
CA ALA A 52 19.39 5.98 -2.88
C ALA A 52 19.20 6.97 -1.72
N THR A 53 18.10 7.70 -1.72
CA THR A 53 17.73 8.56 -0.60
C THR A 53 17.25 7.70 0.57
N PRO A 54 17.84 7.82 1.76
CA PRO A 54 17.38 7.08 2.94
C PRO A 54 15.93 7.40 3.26
N PHE A 55 15.18 6.39 3.71
CA PHE A 55 13.80 6.56 4.16
C PHE A 55 13.51 5.67 5.37
N GLU A 56 12.39 5.92 6.03
CA GLU A 56 11.88 5.08 7.11
C GLU A 56 10.65 4.29 6.63
N PRO A 57 10.45 3.05 7.13
CA PRO A 57 9.27 2.25 6.79
C PRO A 57 7.98 3.01 7.09
N GLY A 58 7.06 3.02 6.12
CA GLY A 58 5.82 3.78 6.20
C GLY A 58 5.85 5.11 5.44
N GLN A 59 7.02 5.59 5.03
CA GLN A 59 7.12 6.74 4.12
C GLN A 59 6.73 6.36 2.68
N TYR A 60 6.40 7.38 1.88
CA TYR A 60 6.02 7.24 0.49
C TYR A 60 6.96 8.01 -0.45
N MET A 61 7.02 7.55 -1.69
CA MET A 61 7.61 8.25 -2.81
C MET A 61 6.51 8.73 -3.75
N THR A 62 6.73 9.86 -4.42
CA THR A 62 5.85 10.36 -5.48
C THR A 62 6.43 9.96 -6.83
N ALA A 63 5.77 9.03 -7.51
CA ALA A 63 6.13 8.63 -8.88
C ALA A 63 5.47 9.54 -9.90
N GLY A 64 6.18 9.86 -10.99
CA GLY A 64 5.72 10.76 -12.03
C GLY A 64 6.04 10.25 -13.43
N VAL A 65 5.10 10.43 -14.37
CA VAL A 65 5.23 10.10 -15.79
C VAL A 65 4.75 11.29 -16.60
N ILE A 66 5.46 11.64 -17.68
CA ILE A 66 5.07 12.71 -18.60
C ILE A 66 4.34 12.09 -19.79
N THR A 67 3.14 12.59 -20.05
CA THR A 67 2.34 12.24 -21.23
C THR A 67 1.78 13.51 -21.86
N ASP A 68 1.95 13.68 -23.17
CA ASP A 68 1.49 14.86 -23.91
C ASP A 68 1.98 16.18 -23.26
N GLY A 69 3.26 16.25 -22.88
CA GLY A 69 3.87 17.41 -22.25
C GLY A 69 3.44 17.68 -20.80
N LYS A 70 2.61 16.81 -20.19
CA LYS A 70 2.11 17.00 -18.81
C LYS A 70 2.70 15.96 -17.88
N LEU A 71 3.28 16.43 -16.77
CA LEU A 71 3.74 15.57 -15.68
C LEU A 71 2.56 15.13 -14.81
N LEU A 72 2.23 13.86 -14.86
CA LEU A 72 1.27 13.21 -13.97
C LEU A 72 2.02 12.61 -12.78
N GLN A 73 1.54 12.81 -11.57
CA GLN A 73 2.23 12.33 -10.35
C GLN A 73 1.27 11.75 -9.33
N ARG A 74 1.70 10.68 -8.63
CA ARG A 74 0.95 10.07 -7.50
C ARG A 74 1.90 9.58 -6.42
N PRO A 75 1.51 9.74 -5.13
CA PRO A 75 2.25 9.17 -4.01
C PRO A 75 1.96 7.67 -3.87
N TYR A 76 2.99 6.90 -3.50
CA TYR A 76 2.91 5.48 -3.18
C TYR A 76 3.78 5.18 -1.98
N SER A 77 3.20 4.54 -0.96
CA SER A 77 3.99 4.02 0.16
C SER A 77 5.00 3.00 -0.33
N VAL A 78 6.22 3.08 0.19
CA VAL A 78 7.29 2.16 -0.19
C VAL A 78 7.08 0.81 0.48
N ALA A 79 7.13 -0.28 -0.28
CA ALA A 79 7.01 -1.65 0.21
C ALA A 79 8.37 -2.33 0.46
N SER A 80 9.45 -1.91 -0.22
CA SER A 80 10.80 -2.40 0.07
C SER A 80 11.26 -1.98 1.46
N ALA A 81 12.16 -2.76 2.07
CA ALA A 81 12.85 -2.34 3.28
C ALA A 81 13.87 -1.23 2.94
N PRO A 82 14.08 -0.22 3.82
CA PRO A 82 15.15 0.76 3.65
C PRO A 82 16.52 0.16 3.42
N SER A 83 16.84 -0.92 4.12
CA SER A 83 18.13 -1.62 4.04
C SER A 83 18.48 -2.18 2.65
N VAL A 84 17.49 -2.42 1.78
CA VAL A 84 17.71 -2.96 0.42
C VAL A 84 17.41 -1.98 -0.71
N ALA A 85 16.85 -0.81 -0.41
CA ALA A 85 16.44 0.15 -1.44
C ALA A 85 17.60 0.65 -2.31
N GLY A 86 18.81 0.70 -1.79
CA GLY A 86 20.02 1.07 -2.55
C GLY A 86 20.39 0.06 -3.63
N SER A 87 20.19 -1.23 -3.39
CA SER A 87 20.51 -2.31 -4.32
C SER A 87 19.32 -2.69 -5.22
N GLU A 88 18.13 -2.77 -4.67
CA GLU A 88 16.95 -3.27 -5.38
C GLU A 88 16.06 -2.16 -5.95
N GLY A 89 16.15 -0.94 -5.42
CA GLY A 89 15.25 0.17 -5.71
C GLY A 89 14.06 0.23 -4.75
N TYR A 90 13.22 1.25 -4.94
CA TYR A 90 12.00 1.45 -4.17
C TYR A 90 10.88 0.60 -4.78
N GLU A 91 10.31 -0.30 -4.01
CA GLU A 91 9.15 -1.09 -4.44
C GLU A 91 7.87 -0.30 -4.19
N LEU A 92 7.10 -0.09 -5.24
CA LEU A 92 5.79 0.56 -5.23
C LEU A 92 4.73 -0.47 -5.62
N PHE A 93 3.77 -0.74 -4.73
CA PHE A 93 2.67 -1.66 -5.01
C PHE A 93 1.46 -0.88 -5.50
N VAL A 94 1.08 -1.09 -6.74
CA VAL A 94 0.16 -0.23 -7.48
C VAL A 94 -1.01 -1.00 -8.06
N ARG A 95 -2.22 -0.43 -7.92
CA ARG A 95 -3.40 -0.87 -8.67
C ARG A 95 -3.61 0.02 -9.90
N HIS A 96 -3.78 -0.61 -11.04
CA HIS A 96 -4.25 0.03 -12.26
C HIS A 96 -5.72 0.40 -12.13
N VAL A 97 -6.03 1.67 -12.28
CA VAL A 97 -7.40 2.18 -12.35
C VAL A 97 -7.56 2.85 -13.72
N PRO A 98 -8.28 2.24 -14.67
CA PRO A 98 -8.31 2.68 -16.08
C PRO A 98 -8.73 4.14 -16.29
N ILE A 99 -9.57 4.68 -15.40
CA ILE A 99 -10.02 6.08 -15.46
C ILE A 99 -8.99 7.07 -14.91
N ILE A 100 -7.92 6.59 -14.25
CA ILE A 100 -6.85 7.43 -13.71
C ILE A 100 -5.69 7.46 -14.70
N ARG A 101 -5.47 8.61 -15.33
CA ARG A 101 -4.44 8.80 -16.36
C ARG A 101 -3.05 8.36 -15.91
N PHE A 102 -2.66 8.67 -14.68
CA PHE A 102 -1.34 8.29 -14.16
C PHE A 102 -1.16 6.78 -14.12
N THR A 103 -2.11 6.01 -13.55
CA THR A 103 -1.97 4.55 -13.43
C THR A 103 -2.00 3.89 -14.81
N THR A 104 -2.76 4.43 -15.75
CA THR A 104 -2.77 3.96 -17.15
C THR A 104 -1.43 4.21 -17.82
N ALA A 105 -0.81 5.39 -17.64
CA ALA A 105 0.52 5.67 -18.15
C ALA A 105 1.59 4.77 -17.49
N LEU A 106 1.55 4.64 -16.15
CA LEU A 106 2.48 3.77 -15.41
C LEU A 106 2.40 2.30 -15.88
N TRP A 107 1.19 1.82 -16.18
CA TRP A 107 0.96 0.44 -16.63
C TRP A 107 1.60 0.10 -17.98
N ARG A 108 1.86 1.13 -18.80
CA ARG A 108 2.51 1.01 -20.11
C ARG A 108 4.04 1.09 -20.03
N LEU A 109 4.60 1.38 -18.85
CA LEU A 109 6.05 1.38 -18.66
C LEU A 109 6.58 -0.06 -18.68
N GLU A 110 7.70 -0.22 -19.38
CA GLU A 110 8.49 -1.44 -19.41
C GLU A 110 9.77 -1.27 -18.60
N VAL A 111 10.39 -2.39 -18.20
CA VAL A 111 11.70 -2.36 -17.54
C VAL A 111 12.71 -1.63 -18.43
N GLY A 112 13.45 -0.71 -17.85
CA GLY A 112 14.36 0.21 -18.55
C GLY A 112 13.75 1.59 -18.82
N HIS A 113 12.43 1.74 -18.79
CA HIS A 113 11.80 3.04 -18.99
C HIS A 113 12.09 4.00 -17.83
N ARG A 114 12.19 5.28 -18.22
CA ARG A 114 12.47 6.39 -17.32
C ARG A 114 11.20 6.96 -16.71
N LEU A 115 11.30 7.43 -15.47
CA LEU A 115 10.23 8.12 -14.76
C LEU A 115 10.82 9.09 -13.72
N ARG A 116 9.95 9.92 -13.16
CA ARG A 116 10.30 10.78 -12.03
C ARG A 116 9.99 10.10 -10.71
N LEU A 117 10.89 10.20 -9.73
CA LEU A 117 10.67 9.76 -8.37
C LEU A 117 11.10 10.84 -7.38
N ILE A 118 10.22 11.26 -6.48
CA ILE A 118 10.47 12.32 -5.50
C ILE A 118 10.08 11.82 -4.11
N GLY A 119 10.90 12.07 -3.13
CA GLY A 119 10.69 11.72 -1.73
C GLY A 119 12.01 11.37 -1.06
N PRO A 120 11.98 10.69 0.09
CA PRO A 120 10.79 10.20 0.79
C PRO A 120 9.99 11.32 1.49
N LYS A 121 8.71 11.05 1.76
CA LYS A 121 7.79 11.92 2.50
C LYS A 121 6.86 11.09 3.38
N GLY A 122 6.15 11.75 4.30
CA GLY A 122 5.17 11.09 5.16
C GLY A 122 5.64 10.97 6.61
N LYS A 123 4.65 10.79 7.50
CA LYS A 123 4.85 10.65 8.96
C LYS A 123 4.20 9.38 9.52
N PHE A 124 3.84 8.45 8.65
CA PHE A 124 3.21 7.17 9.01
C PHE A 124 4.28 6.15 9.42
N MET A 125 5.07 6.48 10.42
CA MET A 125 6.22 5.69 10.85
C MET A 125 5.95 5.03 12.20
N LEU A 126 6.71 3.96 12.47
CA LEU A 126 6.68 3.30 13.77
C LEU A 126 7.29 4.20 14.85
N GLU A 127 6.70 4.17 16.06
CA GLU A 127 7.35 4.77 17.22
C GLU A 127 8.62 3.98 17.55
N PRO A 128 9.75 4.65 17.74
CA PRO A 128 10.95 4.00 18.27
C PRO A 128 10.64 3.32 19.61
N ASP A 129 11.24 2.15 19.84
CA ASP A 129 11.18 1.41 21.12
C ASP A 129 9.77 1.04 21.63
N ASP A 130 8.73 1.16 20.79
CA ASP A 130 7.38 0.74 21.16
C ASP A 130 7.33 -0.79 21.25
N THR A 131 7.08 -1.31 22.46
CA THR A 131 7.02 -2.74 22.76
C THR A 131 5.61 -3.34 22.74
N ARG A 132 4.59 -2.51 22.48
CA ARG A 132 3.19 -2.95 22.37
C ARG A 132 3.00 -3.89 21.19
N THR A 133 1.89 -4.62 21.18
CA THR A 133 1.47 -5.34 19.98
C THR A 133 1.04 -4.32 18.91
N HIS A 134 1.53 -4.50 17.70
CA HIS A 134 1.17 -3.67 16.55
C HIS A 134 0.02 -4.34 15.79
N LEU A 135 -1.16 -3.72 15.80
CA LEU A 135 -2.26 -4.11 14.92
C LEU A 135 -2.16 -3.29 13.62
N TYR A 136 -1.87 -3.96 12.54
CA TYR A 136 -1.91 -3.37 11.19
C TYR A 136 -3.22 -3.75 10.51
N VAL A 137 -3.95 -2.77 9.99
CA VAL A 137 -5.18 -2.99 9.21
C VAL A 137 -5.02 -2.37 7.84
N SER A 138 -5.13 -3.20 6.81
CA SER A 138 -4.95 -2.79 5.42
C SER A 138 -6.04 -3.26 4.49
N THR A 139 -6.21 -2.53 3.38
CA THR A 139 -6.98 -3.01 2.22
C THR A 139 -6.20 -2.74 0.93
N GLY A 140 -6.22 -3.70 0.01
CA GLY A 140 -5.57 -3.59 -1.30
C GLY A 140 -4.10 -3.17 -1.18
N THR A 141 -3.71 -2.12 -1.91
CA THR A 141 -2.33 -1.61 -1.92
C THR A 141 -1.90 -0.92 -0.62
N GLY A 142 -2.82 -0.66 0.30
CA GLY A 142 -2.52 -0.14 1.65
C GLY A 142 -1.68 -1.08 2.51
N ILE A 143 -1.42 -2.29 2.06
CA ILE A 143 -0.50 -3.22 2.72
C ILE A 143 0.98 -2.81 2.59
N ALA A 144 1.34 -2.02 1.57
CA ALA A 144 2.73 -1.68 1.24
C ALA A 144 3.56 -1.13 2.42
N PRO A 145 3.12 -0.13 3.20
CA PRO A 145 3.90 0.38 4.33
C PRO A 145 4.12 -0.69 5.40
N PHE A 146 3.18 -1.59 5.62
CA PHE A 146 3.31 -2.66 6.63
C PHE A 146 4.31 -3.72 6.21
N VAL A 147 4.36 -4.06 4.93
CA VAL A 147 5.39 -4.95 4.37
C VAL A 147 6.78 -4.36 4.58
N SER A 148 6.97 -3.07 4.29
CA SER A 148 8.22 -2.36 4.55
C SER A 148 8.61 -2.40 6.04
N MET A 149 7.65 -2.14 6.95
CA MET A 149 7.86 -2.18 8.41
C MET A 149 8.30 -3.57 8.90
N ILE A 150 7.68 -4.64 8.39
CA ILE A 150 8.00 -6.01 8.78
C ILE A 150 9.38 -6.40 8.23
N ARG A 151 9.64 -6.13 6.95
CA ARG A 151 10.93 -6.43 6.29
C ARG A 151 12.10 -5.76 7.00
N GLU A 152 11.98 -4.47 7.30
CA GLU A 152 13.05 -3.72 7.96
C GLU A 152 13.25 -4.18 9.41
N GLY A 153 12.16 -4.45 10.15
CA GLY A 153 12.27 -4.99 11.51
C GLY A 153 13.03 -6.30 11.55
N LEU A 154 12.85 -7.14 10.54
CA LEU A 154 13.61 -8.40 10.37
C LEU A 154 15.07 -8.14 10.04
N ALA A 155 15.32 -7.28 9.05
CA ALA A 155 16.67 -6.96 8.60
C ALA A 155 17.53 -6.40 9.77
N GLN A 156 16.89 -5.64 10.66
CA GLN A 156 17.55 -5.09 11.86
C GLN A 156 17.60 -6.06 13.05
N GLY A 157 17.04 -7.27 12.93
CA GLY A 157 16.92 -8.22 14.04
C GLY A 157 16.01 -7.74 15.18
N LYS A 158 15.07 -6.83 14.89
CA LYS A 158 14.14 -6.22 15.85
C LYS A 158 12.67 -6.36 15.41
N PRO A 159 12.17 -7.59 15.17
CA PRO A 159 10.80 -7.79 14.74
C PRO A 159 9.81 -7.37 15.83
N ARG A 160 8.80 -6.63 15.46
CA ARG A 160 7.70 -6.23 16.33
C ARG A 160 6.69 -7.38 16.47
N LYS A 161 6.05 -7.50 17.63
CA LYS A 161 4.88 -8.40 17.74
C LYS A 161 3.73 -7.77 16.93
N THR A 162 3.34 -8.42 15.83
CA THR A 162 2.44 -7.85 14.84
C THR A 162 1.24 -8.75 14.58
N VAL A 163 0.06 -8.17 14.52
CA VAL A 163 -1.16 -8.76 13.96
C VAL A 163 -1.51 -7.95 12.72
N LEU A 164 -1.50 -8.57 11.54
CA LEU A 164 -1.81 -7.92 10.27
C LEU A 164 -3.15 -8.44 9.73
N LEU A 165 -4.18 -7.61 9.79
CA LEU A 165 -5.46 -7.82 9.10
C LEU A 165 -5.38 -7.19 7.71
N ASN A 166 -5.47 -8.01 6.66
CA ASN A 166 -5.43 -7.55 5.27
C ASN A 166 -6.68 -7.96 4.50
N GLY A 167 -7.46 -6.97 4.06
CA GLY A 167 -8.69 -7.17 3.32
C GLY A 167 -8.56 -6.90 1.82
N CYS A 168 -9.15 -7.79 1.00
CA CYS A 168 -9.31 -7.58 -0.44
C CYS A 168 -10.71 -8.04 -0.87
N SER A 169 -11.11 -7.73 -2.10
CA SER A 169 -12.34 -8.29 -2.67
C SER A 169 -12.15 -9.77 -3.02
N TYR A 170 -10.97 -10.11 -3.54
CA TYR A 170 -10.67 -11.43 -4.09
C TYR A 170 -9.33 -11.96 -3.60
N ALA A 171 -9.25 -13.27 -3.35
CA ALA A 171 -8.04 -13.93 -2.86
C ALA A 171 -6.80 -13.73 -3.76
N PRO A 172 -6.90 -13.71 -5.10
CA PRO A 172 -5.76 -13.38 -5.97
C PRO A 172 -5.21 -11.97 -5.81
N GLU A 173 -5.97 -11.04 -5.21
CA GLU A 173 -5.55 -9.65 -4.97
C GLU A 173 -4.80 -9.46 -3.64
N LEU A 174 -4.68 -10.50 -2.83
CA LEU A 174 -3.92 -10.46 -1.57
C LEU A 174 -2.42 -10.38 -1.85
N GLY A 175 -1.94 -9.16 -2.07
CA GLY A 175 -0.53 -8.89 -2.29
C GLY A 175 0.34 -9.39 -1.13
N TYR A 176 1.53 -9.89 -1.46
CA TYR A 176 2.51 -10.42 -0.49
C TYR A 176 2.02 -11.63 0.33
N ARG A 177 0.88 -12.24 -0.04
CA ARG A 177 0.29 -13.33 0.73
C ARG A 177 1.28 -14.45 1.01
N SER A 178 1.93 -14.97 -0.03
CA SER A 178 2.90 -16.07 0.12
C SER A 178 4.08 -15.72 1.04
N GLU A 179 4.58 -14.48 0.94
CA GLU A 179 5.66 -13.97 1.78
C GLU A 179 5.19 -13.86 3.24
N LEU A 180 3.99 -13.31 3.48
CA LEU A 180 3.41 -13.14 4.82
C LEU A 180 3.07 -14.49 5.48
N GLU A 181 2.57 -15.47 4.73
CA GLU A 181 2.33 -16.83 5.22
C GLU A 181 3.65 -17.52 5.59
N THR A 182 4.72 -17.32 4.81
CA THR A 182 6.07 -17.81 5.11
C THR A 182 6.61 -17.18 6.39
N TRP A 183 6.46 -15.87 6.55
CA TRP A 183 6.89 -15.18 7.77
C TRP A 183 6.11 -15.61 8.99
N GLN A 184 4.79 -15.79 8.87
CA GLN A 184 3.97 -16.29 9.98
C GLN A 184 4.41 -17.67 10.46
N ALA A 185 4.89 -18.53 9.56
CA ALA A 185 5.36 -19.86 9.90
C ALA A 185 6.69 -19.85 10.67
N ASP A 186 7.45 -18.75 10.63
CA ASP A 186 8.71 -18.57 11.34
C ASP A 186 8.53 -17.71 12.60
N PRO A 187 8.69 -18.28 13.81
CA PRO A 187 8.49 -17.55 15.07
C PRO A 187 9.36 -16.29 15.23
N ARG A 188 10.46 -16.19 14.49
CA ARG A 188 11.34 -15.01 14.51
C ARG A 188 10.62 -13.74 14.06
N TYR A 189 9.63 -13.86 13.17
CA TYR A 189 8.86 -12.70 12.66
C TYR A 189 7.81 -12.18 13.65
N ARG A 190 7.39 -12.99 14.62
CA ARG A 190 6.37 -12.63 15.60
C ARG A 190 5.09 -12.06 14.93
N LEU A 191 4.75 -12.60 13.75
CA LEU A 191 3.66 -12.16 12.90
C LEU A 191 2.46 -13.10 13.02
N THR A 192 1.27 -12.53 13.15
CA THR A 192 -0.01 -13.19 12.89
C THR A 192 -0.64 -12.51 11.67
N TYR A 193 -0.73 -13.21 10.55
CA TYR A 193 -1.34 -12.71 9.33
C TYR A 193 -2.78 -13.21 9.19
N ILE A 194 -3.72 -12.30 9.00
CA ILE A 194 -5.16 -12.59 8.95
C ILE A 194 -5.72 -11.97 7.66
N PRO A 195 -5.70 -12.70 6.54
CA PRO A 195 -6.32 -12.25 5.30
C PRO A 195 -7.85 -12.43 5.36
N THR A 196 -8.59 -11.51 4.73
CA THR A 196 -10.05 -11.58 4.60
C THR A 196 -10.48 -11.17 3.18
N VAL A 197 -11.54 -11.82 2.66
CA VAL A 197 -12.15 -11.45 1.38
C VAL A 197 -13.57 -10.95 1.57
N SER A 198 -13.92 -9.86 0.90
CA SER A 198 -15.24 -9.22 1.07
C SER A 198 -16.33 -9.79 0.14
N ARG A 199 -15.96 -10.63 -0.84
CA ARG A 199 -16.89 -11.24 -1.81
C ARG A 199 -16.77 -12.76 -1.84
N PRO A 200 -17.07 -13.47 -0.73
CA PRO A 200 -16.75 -14.90 -0.58
C PRO A 200 -17.47 -15.80 -1.60
N THR A 201 -18.61 -15.38 -2.15
CA THR A 201 -19.38 -16.14 -3.12
C THR A 201 -18.96 -15.92 -4.59
N ASP A 202 -18.04 -14.98 -4.85
CA ASP A 202 -17.52 -14.74 -6.21
C ASP A 202 -16.64 -15.93 -6.65
N PRO A 203 -16.74 -16.39 -7.91
CA PRO A 203 -15.91 -17.48 -8.42
C PRO A 203 -14.41 -17.30 -8.25
N ARG A 204 -13.90 -16.06 -8.22
CA ARG A 204 -12.48 -15.73 -7.95
C ARG A 204 -12.03 -16.11 -6.54
N ASN A 205 -12.98 -16.35 -5.64
CA ASN A 205 -12.73 -16.81 -4.28
C ASN A 205 -13.01 -18.30 -4.07
N THR A 206 -13.17 -19.08 -5.14
CA THR A 206 -13.36 -20.54 -5.05
C THR A 206 -12.20 -21.16 -4.26
N GLY A 207 -12.52 -21.98 -3.24
CA GLY A 207 -11.53 -22.60 -2.36
C GLY A 207 -11.00 -21.70 -1.23
N TRP A 208 -11.54 -20.49 -1.08
CA TRP A 208 -11.18 -19.63 0.04
C TRP A 208 -11.66 -20.22 1.38
N SER A 209 -10.74 -20.38 2.33
CA SER A 209 -11.00 -20.92 3.67
C SER A 209 -10.66 -19.94 4.82
N GLY A 210 -10.16 -18.74 4.47
CA GLY A 210 -9.84 -17.69 5.44
C GLY A 210 -11.07 -16.90 5.90
N LYS A 211 -10.84 -15.80 6.63
CA LYS A 211 -11.92 -14.91 7.06
C LYS A 211 -12.67 -14.31 5.88
N THR A 212 -13.96 -14.03 6.08
CA THR A 212 -14.84 -13.38 5.11
C THR A 212 -15.44 -12.11 5.69
N GLY A 213 -15.62 -11.11 4.85
CA GLY A 213 -16.11 -9.79 5.20
C GLY A 213 -15.07 -8.69 4.93
N ARG A 214 -15.51 -7.44 4.99
CA ARG A 214 -14.61 -6.29 4.89
C ARG A 214 -13.75 -6.16 6.15
N ALA A 215 -12.56 -5.59 6.06
CA ALA A 215 -11.64 -5.44 7.19
C ALA A 215 -12.31 -4.74 8.39
N GLU A 216 -13.10 -3.68 8.14
CA GLU A 216 -13.85 -2.96 9.17
C GLU A 216 -14.95 -3.80 9.84
N GLN A 217 -15.47 -4.82 9.18
CA GLN A 217 -16.49 -5.71 9.74
C GLN A 217 -15.87 -6.77 10.65
N VAL A 218 -14.66 -7.21 10.35
CA VAL A 218 -14.00 -8.30 11.07
C VAL A 218 -12.99 -7.85 12.13
N VAL A 219 -12.56 -6.58 12.11
CA VAL A 219 -11.52 -6.07 13.01
C VAL A 219 -11.85 -6.29 14.49
N SER A 220 -13.10 -6.09 14.90
CA SER A 220 -13.54 -6.30 16.29
C SER A 220 -13.43 -7.77 16.73
N GLU A 221 -13.74 -8.69 15.83
CA GLU A 221 -13.55 -10.14 16.04
C GLU A 221 -12.08 -10.48 16.17
N VAL A 222 -11.25 -9.96 15.25
CA VAL A 222 -9.77 -10.13 15.29
C VAL A 222 -9.19 -9.64 16.61
N CYS A 223 -9.60 -8.46 17.08
CA CYS A 223 -9.14 -7.95 18.38
C CYS A 223 -9.46 -8.91 19.53
N ARG A 224 -10.66 -9.49 19.53
CA ARG A 224 -11.09 -10.45 20.56
C ARG A 224 -10.30 -11.75 20.47
N GLU A 225 -10.18 -12.35 19.29
CA GLU A 225 -9.48 -13.61 19.06
C GLU A 225 -7.99 -13.53 19.39
N GLN A 226 -7.36 -12.40 19.07
CA GLN A 226 -5.94 -12.16 19.32
C GLN A 226 -5.66 -11.57 20.72
N GLY A 227 -6.69 -11.37 21.54
CA GLY A 227 -6.56 -10.81 22.88
C GLY A 227 -5.94 -9.40 22.89
N LEU A 228 -6.22 -8.60 21.85
CA LEU A 228 -5.69 -7.24 21.74
C LEU A 228 -6.39 -6.30 22.70
N LYS A 229 -5.60 -5.70 23.59
CA LYS A 229 -6.09 -4.77 24.61
C LYS A 229 -5.68 -3.34 24.26
N PRO A 230 -6.58 -2.34 24.45
CA PRO A 230 -6.32 -0.95 24.11
C PRO A 230 -5.03 -0.39 24.70
N GLU A 231 -4.72 -0.71 25.95
CA GLU A 231 -3.55 -0.23 26.67
C GLU A 231 -2.23 -0.88 26.23
N ARG A 232 -2.29 -2.01 25.52
CA ARG A 232 -1.14 -2.83 25.11
C ARG A 232 -1.00 -2.97 23.58
N THR A 233 -1.80 -2.22 22.85
CA THR A 233 -1.82 -2.29 21.38
C THR A 233 -1.75 -0.89 20.78
N VAL A 234 -0.92 -0.74 19.76
CA VAL A 234 -0.93 0.42 18.86
C VAL A 234 -1.48 -0.03 17.50
N VAL A 235 -2.27 0.82 16.88
CA VAL A 235 -2.96 0.49 15.63
C VAL A 235 -2.45 1.37 14.50
N TYR A 236 -2.21 0.77 13.35
CA TYR A 236 -1.86 1.44 12.12
C TYR A 236 -2.84 1.02 11.03
N ILE A 237 -3.44 1.97 10.34
CA ILE A 237 -4.47 1.72 9.33
C ILE A 237 -4.08 2.41 8.03
N CYS A 238 -4.08 1.66 6.92
CA CYS A 238 -3.78 2.19 5.59
C CYS A 238 -4.60 1.49 4.51
N GLY A 239 -5.11 2.24 3.54
CA GLY A 239 -5.90 1.72 2.42
C GLY A 239 -7.10 2.58 2.06
N ASN A 240 -8.25 1.94 1.81
CA ASN A 240 -9.48 2.64 1.45
C ASN A 240 -9.91 3.63 2.55
N PRO A 241 -10.21 4.91 2.22
CA PRO A 241 -10.58 5.92 3.21
C PRO A 241 -11.83 5.58 4.04
N GLU A 242 -12.83 4.95 3.44
CA GLU A 242 -14.04 4.53 4.15
C GLU A 242 -13.71 3.43 5.16
N MET A 243 -12.91 2.44 4.75
CA MET A 243 -12.40 1.39 5.65
C MET A 243 -11.64 2.00 6.83
N ILE A 244 -10.75 2.96 6.59
CA ILE A 244 -9.96 3.61 7.65
C ILE A 244 -10.89 4.24 8.70
N LEU A 245 -11.90 5.01 8.27
CA LEU A 245 -12.84 5.68 9.17
C LEU A 245 -13.71 4.68 9.95
N ASN A 246 -14.14 3.61 9.31
CA ASN A 246 -14.99 2.60 9.94
C ASN A 246 -14.20 1.73 10.92
N VAL A 247 -12.95 1.35 10.60
CA VAL A 247 -12.05 0.65 11.53
C VAL A 247 -11.76 1.53 12.74
N GLU A 248 -11.39 2.80 12.54
CA GLU A 248 -11.14 3.74 13.63
C GLU A 248 -12.32 3.81 14.59
N ARG A 249 -13.55 4.01 14.06
CA ARG A 249 -14.78 4.04 14.87
C ARG A 249 -14.97 2.74 15.64
N SER A 250 -14.87 1.59 14.98
CA SER A 250 -15.01 0.28 15.60
C SER A 250 -14.01 0.03 16.74
N LEU A 251 -12.79 0.54 16.62
CA LEU A 251 -11.76 0.44 17.66
C LEU A 251 -12.01 1.42 18.80
N MET A 252 -12.46 2.64 18.53
CA MET A 252 -12.85 3.59 19.58
C MET A 252 -14.01 3.06 20.42
N ASP A 253 -15.01 2.45 19.79
CA ASP A 253 -16.12 1.77 20.49
C ASP A 253 -15.65 0.62 21.40
N ARG A 254 -14.46 0.09 21.14
CA ARG A 254 -13.78 -0.93 21.97
C ARG A 254 -12.83 -0.34 23.01
N GLY A 255 -12.77 0.97 23.13
CA GLY A 255 -11.93 1.69 24.10
C GLY A 255 -10.50 1.94 23.67
N PHE A 256 -10.17 1.75 22.39
CA PHE A 256 -8.86 2.17 21.88
C PHE A 256 -8.79 3.71 21.86
N PRO A 257 -7.80 4.32 22.53
CA PRO A 257 -7.67 5.77 22.51
C PRO A 257 -7.21 6.25 21.12
N GLU A 258 -7.73 7.41 20.69
CA GLU A 258 -7.44 7.98 19.37
C GLU A 258 -5.94 8.11 19.08
N PHE A 259 -5.14 8.51 20.08
CA PHE A 259 -3.69 8.66 19.93
C PHE A 259 -2.93 7.33 19.75
N HIS A 260 -3.56 6.18 20.00
CA HIS A 260 -3.03 4.86 19.65
C HIS A 260 -3.39 4.42 18.22
N VAL A 261 -4.24 5.17 17.51
CA VAL A 261 -4.69 4.83 16.16
C VAL A 261 -4.03 5.77 15.16
N LYS A 262 -3.02 5.25 14.45
CA LYS A 262 -2.30 5.98 13.39
C LYS A 262 -2.87 5.58 12.04
N LYS A 263 -3.06 6.56 11.15
CA LYS A 263 -3.70 6.33 9.85
C LYS A 263 -3.01 7.11 8.74
N GLU A 264 -2.94 6.49 7.56
CA GLU A 264 -2.52 7.13 6.33
C GLU A 264 -3.63 7.03 5.28
N LEU A 265 -4.07 8.20 4.81
CA LEU A 265 -5.11 8.33 3.80
C LEU A 265 -4.44 8.59 2.45
N TYR A 266 -4.63 7.73 1.46
CA TYR A 266 -4.14 7.96 0.09
C TYR A 266 -4.84 9.15 -0.59
N TRP A 267 -6.06 9.51 -0.12
CA TRP A 267 -6.85 10.63 -0.62
C TRP A 267 -7.33 11.49 0.53
N PRO A 268 -7.21 12.82 0.46
CA PRO A 268 -7.88 13.70 1.39
C PRO A 268 -9.39 13.47 1.35
N LYS A 269 -10.06 13.50 2.51
CA LYS A 269 -11.52 13.37 2.63
C LYS A 269 -12.21 14.33 1.64
N GLY A 270 -13.10 13.82 0.79
CA GLY A 270 -13.84 14.60 -0.22
C GLY A 270 -13.10 14.87 -1.54
N LYS A 271 -11.89 14.33 -1.77
CA LYS A 271 -11.12 14.51 -3.01
C LYS A 271 -10.87 13.21 -3.79
N ALA A 272 -11.50 12.10 -3.42
CA ALA A 272 -11.42 10.88 -4.22
C ALA A 272 -12.07 11.12 -5.59
N PRO A 273 -11.45 10.70 -6.72
CA PRO A 273 -12.11 10.76 -8.02
C PRO A 273 -13.40 9.95 -7.98
N ALA A 274 -14.46 10.47 -8.62
CA ALA A 274 -15.70 9.72 -8.80
C ALA A 274 -15.36 8.37 -9.48
N GLY A 275 -15.70 7.24 -8.84
CA GLY A 275 -15.35 5.89 -9.32
C GLY A 275 -14.20 5.21 -8.58
N ALA A 276 -13.32 5.91 -7.87
CA ALA A 276 -12.27 5.27 -7.04
C ALA A 276 -12.84 4.57 -5.79
N LEU A 277 -14.07 4.87 -5.42
CA LEU A 277 -14.77 4.30 -4.26
C LEU A 277 -15.46 2.95 -4.56
N ALA A 278 -15.54 2.54 -5.83
CA ALA A 278 -16.31 1.35 -6.25
C ALA A 278 -15.49 0.04 -6.26
N THR A 279 -14.19 0.08 -5.95
CA THR A 279 -13.28 -1.08 -6.02
C THR A 279 -12.72 -1.49 -4.67
N GLY A 280 -13.38 -1.13 -3.59
CA GLY A 280 -13.03 -1.60 -2.24
C GLY A 280 -13.74 -2.89 -1.86
#